data_1f04ac33e73dea87e41041b182dd7e78
#
_entry.id   1f04ac33e73dea87e41041b182dd7e78
#
_cell.length_a   1.000
_cell.length_b   1.000
_cell.length_c   1.000
_cell.angle_alpha   90.00
_cell.angle_beta   90.00
_cell.angle_gamma   90.00
#
_symmetry.space_group_name_H-M   'P 1'
#
loop_
_entity.id
_entity.type
_entity.pdbx_description
1 polymer ?
#
loop_
_entity_poly.entity_id
_entity_poly.type
_entity_poly.pdbx_seq_one_letter_code
_entity_poly.pdbx_strand_id
1 'polypeptide(L)'
;TLLVFIIGLSAIIYSVLFSTWDIIAYICFSPFFLIILIQAFKNPFIGLCFLFTFNYFFILWYRYTLGTGLSVWYDTSTIILFVVFLVYSYHQGKVSWKYTKNILTLGGGIWALYTAAEVMNPTAVTEAWIYSRGIIYSTFIVSLIGVLTITSYKRLRIILFFLSAFTLTAVAKAAYQKYFGFDDIEMNMLIETEMYKTHFLPGITRYFSFFTDAGNFGSNMGFAAILFGISAIFMKKRSIKIYFIAVTVCAIYALFISGTRGALFVPIGGIILFTFLSKNAKLMGATAIFGLCVYLFFAHTYIGEGNPQIRRMRTAFRPTDDPSY
;
A
#
# COMPACT_ATOMS: atom_id res chain seq x y z
N THR A 1 35.54 -0.77 17.64
CA THR A 1 34.45 -0.38 18.57
C THR A 1 34.55 1.09 18.99
N LEU A 2 35.72 1.56 19.51
CA LEU A 2 35.92 2.95 19.96
C LEU A 2 35.74 3.97 18.83
N LEU A 3 36.28 3.70 17.63
CA LEU A 3 36.15 4.56 16.45
C LEU A 3 34.67 4.74 16.02
N VAL A 4 33.89 3.66 16.00
CA VAL A 4 32.45 3.71 15.67
C VAL A 4 31.68 4.53 16.68
N PHE A 5 32.03 4.39 17.98
CA PHE A 5 31.42 5.19 19.04
C PHE A 5 31.75 6.69 18.91
N ILE A 6 33.02 7.02 18.61
CA ILE A 6 33.46 8.41 18.40
C ILE A 6 32.77 9.03 17.19
N ILE A 7 32.68 8.31 16.06
CA ILE A 7 32.00 8.78 14.84
C ILE A 7 30.51 8.99 15.11
N GLY A 8 29.86 8.04 15.81
CA GLY A 8 28.44 8.16 16.18
C GLY A 8 28.17 9.35 17.09
N LEU A 9 29.02 9.54 18.11
CA LEU A 9 28.90 10.67 19.03
C LEU A 9 29.12 12.00 18.30
N SER A 10 30.15 12.09 17.45
CA SER A 10 30.42 13.28 16.64
C SER A 10 29.26 13.63 15.71
N ALA A 11 28.65 12.64 15.08
CA ALA A 11 27.51 12.83 14.21
C ALA A 11 26.26 13.29 14.99
N ILE A 12 26.04 12.78 16.19
CA ILE A 12 24.96 13.24 17.07
C ILE A 12 25.19 14.70 17.49
N ILE A 13 26.39 15.03 17.93
CA ILE A 13 26.74 16.40 18.33
C ILE A 13 26.56 17.36 17.15
N TYR A 14 27.05 17.00 15.98
CA TYR A 14 26.86 17.77 14.74
C TYR A 14 25.38 18.00 14.44
N SER A 15 24.58 16.93 14.53
CA SER A 15 23.15 16.98 14.23
C SER A 15 22.38 17.90 15.19
N VAL A 16 22.74 17.88 16.49
CA VAL A 16 22.13 18.77 17.49
C VAL A 16 22.54 20.22 17.25
N LEU A 17 23.83 20.48 16.97
CA LEU A 17 24.36 21.83 16.76
C LEU A 17 23.80 22.50 15.51
N PHE A 18 23.54 21.74 14.43
CA PHE A 18 23.06 22.25 13.14
C PHE A 18 21.58 21.97 12.88
N SER A 19 20.83 21.48 13.88
CA SER A 19 19.40 21.11 13.79
C SER A 19 19.09 20.11 12.66
N THR A 20 20.04 19.24 12.33
CA THR A 20 19.90 18.22 11.27
C THR A 20 19.40 16.90 11.89
N TRP A 21 18.14 16.87 12.30
CA TRP A 21 17.51 15.73 12.97
C TRP A 21 17.53 14.44 12.14
N ASP A 22 17.64 14.56 10.82
CA ASP A 22 17.75 13.45 9.90
C ASP A 22 18.93 12.53 10.21
N ILE A 23 20.10 13.11 10.54
CA ILE A 23 21.31 12.35 10.86
C ILE A 23 21.09 11.48 12.12
N ILE A 24 20.40 12.01 13.12
CA ILE A 24 20.04 11.22 14.32
C ILE A 24 19.12 10.07 13.96
N ALA A 25 18.11 10.33 13.13
CA ALA A 25 17.21 9.28 12.66
C ALA A 25 17.99 8.18 11.94
N TYR A 26 18.91 8.54 11.06
CA TYR A 26 19.75 7.58 10.34
C TYR A 26 20.64 6.75 11.26
N ILE A 27 21.26 7.36 12.26
CA ILE A 27 22.08 6.64 13.24
C ILE A 27 21.21 5.67 14.05
N CYS A 28 20.02 6.09 14.46
CA CYS A 28 19.10 5.24 15.21
C CYS A 28 18.55 4.07 14.39
N PHE A 29 18.24 4.28 13.09
CA PHE A 29 17.68 3.24 12.23
C PHE A 29 18.74 2.28 11.66
N SER A 30 19.99 2.71 11.50
CA SER A 30 21.06 1.90 10.89
C SER A 30 21.32 0.56 11.59
N PRO A 31 21.34 0.44 12.94
CA PRO A 31 21.53 -0.85 13.60
C PRO A 31 20.40 -1.83 13.34
N PHE A 32 19.15 -1.34 13.30
CA PHE A 32 17.98 -2.17 12.99
C PHE A 32 18.03 -2.66 11.55
N PHE A 33 18.42 -1.80 10.61
CA PHE A 33 18.58 -2.18 9.22
C PHE A 33 19.71 -3.22 9.04
N LEU A 34 20.83 -3.07 9.72
CA LEU A 34 21.91 -4.07 9.73
C LEU A 34 21.45 -5.43 10.28
N ILE A 35 20.66 -5.46 11.34
CA ILE A 35 20.09 -6.68 11.87
C ILE A 35 19.18 -7.34 10.82
N ILE A 36 18.33 -6.55 10.15
CA ILE A 36 17.46 -7.03 9.07
C ILE A 36 18.27 -7.60 7.92
N LEU A 37 19.34 -6.93 7.49
CA LEU A 37 20.24 -7.41 6.45
C LEU A 37 20.87 -8.77 6.82
N ILE A 38 21.43 -8.88 8.03
CA ILE A 38 22.01 -10.13 8.53
C ILE A 38 20.97 -11.26 8.54
N GLN A 39 19.76 -10.97 8.95
CA GLN A 39 18.67 -11.95 8.94
C GLN A 39 18.20 -12.27 7.51
N ALA A 40 18.19 -11.30 6.60
CA ALA A 40 17.84 -11.50 5.20
C ALA A 40 18.84 -12.38 4.46
N PHE A 41 20.13 -12.33 4.81
CA PHE A 41 21.14 -13.28 4.31
C PHE A 41 20.84 -14.73 4.70
N LYS A 42 20.21 -14.96 5.84
CA LYS A 42 19.79 -16.31 6.29
C LYS A 42 18.43 -16.70 5.72
N ASN A 43 17.52 -15.73 5.63
CA ASN A 43 16.16 -15.94 5.17
C ASN A 43 15.62 -14.67 4.45
N PRO A 44 15.68 -14.61 3.11
CA PRO A 44 15.24 -13.46 2.32
C PRO A 44 13.78 -13.06 2.53
N PHE A 45 12.95 -13.97 3.03
CA PHE A 45 11.56 -13.67 3.38
C PHE A 45 11.45 -12.58 4.46
N ILE A 46 12.44 -12.46 5.36
CA ILE A 46 12.49 -11.38 6.38
C ILE A 46 12.72 -10.04 5.69
N GLY A 47 13.61 -9.98 4.70
CA GLY A 47 13.82 -8.79 3.87
C GLY A 47 12.56 -8.36 3.14
N LEU A 48 11.80 -9.31 2.59
CA LEU A 48 10.50 -9.03 1.98
C LEU A 48 9.50 -8.43 2.98
N CYS A 49 9.37 -9.01 4.17
CA CYS A 49 8.50 -8.48 5.22
C CYS A 49 8.88 -7.05 5.62
N PHE A 50 10.18 -6.76 5.70
CA PHE A 50 10.69 -5.42 5.95
C PHE A 50 10.31 -4.45 4.82
N LEU A 51 10.52 -4.81 3.56
CA LEU A 51 10.14 -3.96 2.42
C LEU A 51 8.65 -3.66 2.39
N PHE A 52 7.79 -4.65 2.67
CA PHE A 52 6.35 -4.42 2.78
C PHE A 52 6.01 -3.45 3.91
N THR A 53 6.62 -3.62 5.09
CA THR A 53 6.39 -2.75 6.24
C THR A 53 6.85 -1.33 5.94
N PHE A 54 8.08 -1.19 5.43
CA PHE A 54 8.66 0.11 5.13
C PHE A 54 7.85 0.86 4.05
N ASN A 55 7.47 0.17 2.97
CA ASN A 55 6.67 0.78 1.91
C ASN A 55 5.28 1.20 2.40
N TYR A 56 4.61 0.35 3.20
CA TYR A 56 3.25 0.62 3.65
C TYR A 56 3.17 1.85 4.56
N PHE A 57 4.15 2.01 5.45
CA PHE A 57 4.22 3.14 6.37
C PHE A 57 5.12 4.29 5.89
N PHE A 58 5.61 4.20 4.66
CA PHE A 58 6.54 5.19 4.09
C PHE A 58 5.99 6.61 4.17
N ILE A 59 4.76 6.84 3.74
CA ILE A 59 4.12 8.16 3.74
C ILE A 59 3.86 8.67 5.17
N LEU A 60 3.54 7.76 6.11
CA LEU A 60 3.43 8.12 7.52
C LEU A 60 4.75 8.72 8.02
N TRP A 61 5.85 8.00 7.82
CA TRP A 61 7.16 8.47 8.28
C TRP A 61 7.60 9.73 7.56
N TYR A 62 7.44 9.76 6.22
CA TYR A 62 7.74 10.94 5.42
C TYR A 62 7.03 12.20 5.93
N ARG A 63 5.76 12.09 6.31
CA ARG A 63 4.95 13.21 6.80
C ARG A 63 5.39 13.72 8.16
N TYR A 64 5.77 12.83 9.09
CA TYR A 64 6.09 13.20 10.47
C TYR A 64 7.60 13.40 10.73
N THR A 65 8.47 13.05 9.78
CA THR A 65 9.93 13.23 9.92
C THR A 65 10.51 14.33 9.03
N LEU A 66 9.70 15.29 8.58
CA LEU A 66 10.10 16.39 7.70
C LEU A 66 10.66 15.98 6.32
N GLY A 67 10.40 14.77 5.88
CA GLY A 67 10.46 14.37 4.47
C GLY A 67 11.83 14.16 3.84
N THR A 68 12.91 14.48 4.49
CA THR A 68 14.21 14.48 3.85
C THR A 68 14.82 13.07 3.75
N GLY A 69 15.21 12.70 2.54
CA GLY A 69 16.02 11.49 2.27
C GLY A 69 15.34 10.13 2.39
N LEU A 70 14.11 9.99 2.94
CA LEU A 70 13.45 8.69 3.13
C LEU A 70 13.22 7.91 1.83
N SER A 71 12.94 8.60 0.72
CA SER A 71 12.76 7.94 -0.58
C SER A 71 14.06 7.26 -1.05
N VAL A 72 15.19 7.91 -0.86
CA VAL A 72 16.50 7.34 -1.16
C VAL A 72 16.79 6.12 -0.29
N TRP A 73 16.37 6.16 0.98
CA TRP A 73 16.50 5.03 1.90
C TRP A 73 15.69 3.83 1.47
N TYR A 74 14.45 4.04 1.04
CA TYR A 74 13.61 2.96 0.53
C TYR A 74 14.21 2.33 -0.72
N ASP A 75 14.63 3.17 -1.68
CA ASP A 75 15.25 2.72 -2.93
C ASP A 75 16.54 1.94 -2.66
N THR A 76 17.43 2.49 -1.84
CA THR A 76 18.69 1.87 -1.45
C THR A 76 18.45 0.54 -0.72
N SER A 77 17.50 0.50 0.22
CA SER A 77 17.13 -0.70 0.94
C SER A 77 16.60 -1.78 -0.01
N THR A 78 15.79 -1.40 -1.00
CA THR A 78 15.24 -2.33 -2.00
C THR A 78 16.36 -2.95 -2.84
N ILE A 79 17.31 -2.11 -3.31
CA ILE A 79 18.46 -2.58 -4.12
C ILE A 79 19.36 -3.49 -3.27
N ILE A 80 19.73 -3.08 -2.06
CA ILE A 80 20.60 -3.87 -1.18
C ILE A 80 19.94 -5.22 -0.86
N LEU A 81 18.68 -5.25 -0.50
CA LEU A 81 17.96 -6.50 -0.21
C LEU A 81 17.80 -7.38 -1.44
N PHE A 82 17.70 -6.79 -2.63
CA PHE A 82 17.73 -7.56 -3.87
C PHE A 82 19.10 -8.19 -4.12
N VAL A 83 20.19 -7.46 -3.92
CA VAL A 83 21.56 -8.01 -4.02
C VAL A 83 21.77 -9.14 -2.99
N VAL A 84 21.33 -8.92 -1.74
CA VAL A 84 21.35 -9.96 -0.69
C VAL A 84 20.59 -11.21 -1.13
N PHE A 85 19.42 -11.03 -1.74
CA PHE A 85 18.62 -12.12 -2.28
C PHE A 85 19.34 -12.86 -3.42
N LEU A 86 20.00 -12.15 -4.34
CA LEU A 86 20.78 -12.77 -5.42
C LEU A 86 21.96 -13.59 -4.88
N VAL A 87 22.70 -13.04 -3.91
CA VAL A 87 23.80 -13.72 -3.22
C VAL A 87 23.28 -14.98 -2.50
N TYR A 88 22.17 -14.88 -1.78
CA TYR A 88 21.53 -16.03 -1.16
C TYR A 88 21.12 -17.09 -2.18
N SER A 89 20.53 -16.68 -3.30
CA SER A 89 20.12 -17.58 -4.37
C SER A 89 21.31 -18.34 -4.97
N TYR A 90 22.41 -17.64 -5.19
CA TYR A 90 23.64 -18.23 -5.73
C TYR A 90 24.27 -19.24 -4.75
N HIS A 91 24.48 -18.85 -3.50
CA HIS A 91 25.17 -19.68 -2.51
C HIS A 91 24.34 -20.87 -2.03
N GLN A 92 23.03 -20.71 -1.86
CA GLN A 92 22.18 -21.77 -1.33
C GLN A 92 21.66 -22.72 -2.40
N GLY A 93 21.59 -22.28 -3.66
CA GLY A 93 21.07 -23.10 -4.77
C GLY A 93 19.60 -23.56 -4.61
N LYS A 94 18.89 -23.04 -3.59
CA LYS A 94 17.54 -23.49 -3.20
C LYS A 94 16.41 -22.66 -3.80
N VAL A 95 16.74 -21.59 -4.50
CA VAL A 95 15.74 -20.70 -5.10
C VAL A 95 15.37 -21.21 -6.48
N SER A 96 14.10 -21.54 -6.66
CA SER A 96 13.61 -22.00 -7.97
C SER A 96 13.12 -20.83 -8.82
N TRP A 97 13.97 -20.36 -9.70
CA TRP A 97 13.65 -19.31 -10.69
C TRP A 97 12.55 -19.72 -11.68
N LYS A 98 12.15 -20.99 -11.71
CA LYS A 98 11.03 -21.47 -12.53
C LYS A 98 9.72 -20.73 -12.21
N TYR A 99 9.52 -20.29 -10.97
CA TYR A 99 8.31 -19.58 -10.55
C TYR A 99 8.18 -18.17 -11.14
N THR A 100 9.26 -17.58 -11.66
CA THR A 100 9.20 -16.28 -12.36
C THR A 100 8.65 -16.39 -13.77
N LYS A 101 8.58 -17.60 -14.33
CA LYS A 101 8.01 -17.84 -15.67
C LYS A 101 6.48 -17.85 -15.63
N ASN A 102 5.92 -16.70 -15.35
CA ASN A 102 4.46 -16.49 -15.32
C ASN A 102 4.11 -15.13 -15.94
N ILE A 103 2.87 -14.98 -16.37
CA ILE A 103 2.39 -13.79 -17.09
C ILE A 103 2.47 -12.50 -16.25
N LEU A 104 2.31 -12.60 -14.93
CA LEU A 104 2.37 -11.44 -14.04
C LEU A 104 3.80 -10.92 -13.90
N THR A 105 4.78 -11.82 -13.73
CA THR A 105 6.19 -11.42 -13.68
C THR A 105 6.67 -10.88 -15.02
N LEU A 106 6.24 -11.50 -16.13
CA LEU A 106 6.54 -11.02 -17.47
C LEU A 106 5.95 -9.63 -17.71
N GLY A 107 4.66 -9.45 -17.41
CA GLY A 107 3.98 -8.17 -17.54
C GLY A 107 4.60 -7.07 -16.68
N GLY A 108 4.93 -7.38 -15.42
CA GLY A 108 5.66 -6.47 -14.54
C GLY A 108 7.04 -6.07 -15.07
N GLY A 109 7.78 -7.02 -15.65
CA GLY A 109 9.06 -6.77 -16.30
C GLY A 109 8.94 -5.88 -17.54
N ILE A 110 7.95 -6.14 -18.41
CA ILE A 110 7.67 -5.30 -19.58
C ILE A 110 7.29 -3.88 -19.14
N TRP A 111 6.45 -3.74 -18.12
CA TRP A 111 6.08 -2.45 -17.56
C TRP A 111 7.30 -1.69 -17.00
N ALA A 112 8.16 -2.36 -16.24
CA ALA A 112 9.39 -1.77 -15.71
C ALA A 112 10.34 -1.32 -16.83
N LEU A 113 10.48 -2.10 -17.89
CA LEU A 113 11.29 -1.73 -19.05
C LEU A 113 10.70 -0.56 -19.82
N TYR A 114 9.38 -0.56 -20.02
CA TYR A 114 8.68 0.56 -20.68
C TYR A 114 8.86 1.86 -19.89
N THR A 115 8.61 1.84 -18.59
CA THR A 115 8.77 3.04 -17.75
C THR A 115 10.23 3.50 -17.65
N ALA A 116 11.20 2.59 -17.68
CA ALA A 116 12.63 2.95 -17.77
C ALA A 116 12.96 3.59 -19.12
N ALA A 117 12.37 3.11 -20.22
CA ALA A 117 12.59 3.66 -21.55
C ALA A 117 12.00 5.07 -21.72
N GLU A 118 11.04 5.49 -20.90
CA GLU A 118 10.49 6.86 -20.90
C GLU A 118 11.55 7.94 -20.61
N VAL A 119 12.70 7.59 -20.05
CA VAL A 119 13.84 8.52 -19.93
C VAL A 119 14.33 9.03 -21.29
N MET A 120 14.07 8.26 -22.37
CA MET A 120 14.44 8.62 -23.75
C MET A 120 13.38 9.51 -24.44
N ASN A 121 12.26 9.76 -23.79
CA ASN A 121 11.21 10.62 -24.32
C ASN A 121 11.72 12.06 -24.44
N PRO A 122 11.73 12.68 -25.64
CA PRO A 122 12.25 14.04 -25.84
C PRO A 122 11.56 15.13 -25.01
N THR A 123 10.33 14.88 -24.57
CA THR A 123 9.55 15.80 -23.72
C THR A 123 9.68 15.48 -22.23
N ALA A 124 10.45 14.43 -21.88
CA ALA A 124 10.62 14.03 -20.49
C ALA A 124 11.47 15.06 -19.72
N VAL A 125 11.02 15.35 -18.50
CA VAL A 125 11.76 16.17 -17.55
C VAL A 125 12.48 15.23 -16.59
N THR A 126 13.80 15.44 -16.41
CA THR A 126 14.65 14.57 -15.57
C THR A 126 14.12 14.43 -14.16
N GLU A 127 13.59 15.52 -13.58
CA GLU A 127 12.99 15.54 -12.25
C GLU A 127 11.78 14.59 -12.15
N ALA A 128 10.91 14.60 -13.17
CA ALA A 128 9.74 13.68 -13.20
C ALA A 128 10.19 12.22 -13.24
N TRP A 129 11.26 11.91 -14.00
CA TRP A 129 11.82 10.56 -14.04
C TRP A 129 12.42 10.14 -12.69
N ILE A 130 13.15 11.05 -12.02
CA ILE A 130 13.71 10.81 -10.69
C ILE A 130 12.58 10.54 -9.68
N TYR A 131 11.48 11.29 -9.72
CA TYR A 131 10.31 11.05 -8.85
C TYR A 131 9.60 9.73 -9.15
N SER A 132 9.60 9.29 -10.39
CA SER A 132 8.92 8.05 -10.82
C SER A 132 9.76 6.78 -10.63
N ARG A 133 11.02 6.87 -10.22
CA ARG A 133 11.97 5.73 -10.13
C ARG A 133 11.44 4.55 -9.32
N GLY A 134 10.70 4.81 -8.25
CA GLY A 134 10.10 3.76 -7.43
C GLY A 134 9.07 2.91 -8.19
N ILE A 135 8.32 3.51 -9.13
CA ILE A 135 7.40 2.81 -10.01
C ILE A 135 8.17 1.96 -11.03
N ILE A 136 9.34 2.45 -11.47
CA ILE A 136 10.14 1.81 -12.51
C ILE A 136 10.66 0.44 -12.03
N TYR A 137 11.33 0.39 -10.90
CA TYR A 137 12.05 -0.83 -10.51
C TYR A 137 11.62 -1.43 -9.18
N SER A 138 11.25 -0.64 -8.17
CA SER A 138 11.01 -1.19 -6.82
C SER A 138 9.83 -2.13 -6.79
N THR A 139 8.74 -1.81 -7.46
CA THR A 139 7.54 -2.67 -7.56
C THR A 139 7.87 -4.01 -8.23
N PHE A 140 8.64 -3.98 -9.31
CA PHE A 140 9.06 -5.20 -10.01
C PHE A 140 9.99 -6.05 -9.15
N ILE A 141 11.01 -5.44 -8.52
CA ILE A 141 11.96 -6.14 -7.64
C ILE A 141 11.24 -6.77 -6.46
N VAL A 142 10.37 -6.04 -5.77
CA VAL A 142 9.61 -6.55 -4.63
C VAL A 142 8.70 -7.70 -5.04
N SER A 143 8.02 -7.60 -6.19
CA SER A 143 7.19 -8.69 -6.71
C SER A 143 8.02 -9.93 -7.05
N LEU A 144 9.21 -9.76 -7.63
CA LEU A 144 10.13 -10.84 -7.97
C LEU A 144 10.62 -11.56 -6.70
N ILE A 145 11.08 -10.82 -5.69
CA ILE A 145 11.45 -11.40 -4.39
C ILE A 145 10.24 -12.12 -3.77
N GLY A 146 9.05 -11.54 -3.86
CA GLY A 146 7.81 -12.13 -3.36
C GLY A 146 7.51 -13.49 -3.98
N VAL A 147 7.51 -13.59 -5.31
CA VAL A 147 7.26 -14.86 -6.03
C VAL A 147 8.28 -15.93 -5.67
N LEU A 148 9.53 -15.55 -5.47
CA LEU A 148 10.62 -16.47 -5.18
C LEU A 148 10.75 -16.86 -3.70
N THR A 149 10.22 -16.07 -2.78
CA THR A 149 10.32 -16.31 -1.33
C THR A 149 9.04 -16.83 -0.68
N ILE A 150 7.85 -16.49 -1.20
CA ILE A 150 6.56 -16.97 -0.68
C ILE A 150 6.25 -18.35 -1.26
N THR A 151 7.02 -19.35 -0.87
CA THR A 151 6.94 -20.71 -1.44
C THR A 151 6.10 -21.68 -0.59
N SER A 152 5.52 -21.22 0.52
CA SER A 152 4.74 -22.09 1.41
C SER A 152 3.49 -21.37 1.97
N TYR A 153 2.47 -22.17 2.28
CA TYR A 153 1.26 -21.69 2.96
C TYR A 153 1.55 -20.97 4.29
N LYS A 154 2.60 -21.40 5.01
CA LYS A 154 3.01 -20.72 6.25
C LYS A 154 3.49 -19.30 5.97
N ARG A 155 4.34 -19.10 4.96
CA ARG A 155 4.83 -17.76 4.57
C ARG A 155 3.71 -16.88 4.03
N LEU A 156 2.84 -17.43 3.16
CA LEU A 156 1.67 -16.71 2.67
C LEU A 156 0.77 -16.24 3.83
N ARG A 157 0.51 -17.10 4.80
CA ARG A 157 -0.30 -16.75 5.97
C ARG A 157 0.36 -15.66 6.83
N ILE A 158 1.68 -15.69 7.00
CA ILE A 158 2.41 -14.63 7.70
C ILE A 158 2.20 -13.30 6.99
N ILE A 159 2.38 -13.22 5.67
CA ILE A 159 2.15 -11.99 4.89
C ILE A 159 0.71 -11.50 5.04
N LEU A 160 -0.28 -12.40 4.96
CA LEU A 160 -1.67 -12.01 5.14
C LEU A 160 -1.94 -11.40 6.53
N PHE A 161 -1.33 -11.94 7.60
CA PHE A 161 -1.44 -11.34 8.92
C PHE A 161 -0.73 -10.00 9.03
N PHE A 162 0.45 -9.83 8.43
CA PHE A 162 1.13 -8.52 8.35
C PHE A 162 0.25 -7.49 7.64
N LEU A 163 -0.22 -7.81 6.44
CA LEU A 163 -1.08 -6.91 5.65
C LEU A 163 -2.40 -6.61 6.37
N SER A 164 -2.99 -7.57 7.10
CA SER A 164 -4.20 -7.32 7.89
C SER A 164 -3.95 -6.37 9.05
N ALA A 165 -2.80 -6.50 9.74
CA ALA A 165 -2.42 -5.56 10.81
C ALA A 165 -2.22 -4.15 10.24
N PHE A 166 -1.54 -4.02 9.10
CA PHE A 166 -1.34 -2.73 8.42
C PHE A 166 -2.68 -2.10 8.00
N THR A 167 -3.59 -2.90 7.44
CA THR A 167 -4.94 -2.44 7.08
C THR A 167 -5.70 -1.93 8.30
N LEU A 168 -5.69 -2.67 9.41
CA LEU A 168 -6.36 -2.25 10.65
C LEU A 168 -5.75 -0.97 11.23
N THR A 169 -4.43 -0.81 11.17
CA THR A 169 -3.75 0.43 11.57
C THR A 169 -4.20 1.61 10.71
N ALA A 170 -4.31 1.41 9.40
CA ALA A 170 -4.80 2.43 8.46
C ALA A 170 -6.26 2.80 8.73
N VAL A 171 -7.11 1.81 8.99
CA VAL A 171 -8.52 2.03 9.36
C VAL A 171 -8.62 2.80 10.68
N ALA A 172 -7.82 2.43 11.68
CA ALA A 172 -7.80 3.12 12.98
C ALA A 172 -7.40 4.59 12.85
N LYS A 173 -6.34 4.91 12.07
CA LYS A 173 -5.94 6.30 11.82
C LYS A 173 -7.01 7.08 11.04
N ALA A 174 -7.65 6.48 10.04
CA ALA A 174 -8.74 7.14 9.31
C ALA A 174 -9.98 7.36 10.19
N ALA A 175 -10.30 6.41 11.08
CA ALA A 175 -11.34 6.60 12.09
C ALA A 175 -10.96 7.73 13.07
N TYR A 176 -9.71 7.80 13.51
CA TYR A 176 -9.22 8.90 14.33
C TYR A 176 -9.43 10.26 13.61
N GLN A 177 -9.00 10.39 12.34
CA GLN A 177 -9.24 11.61 11.55
C GLN A 177 -10.72 11.97 11.45
N LYS A 178 -11.61 10.97 11.33
CA LYS A 178 -13.06 11.19 11.24
C LYS A 178 -13.68 11.71 12.53
N TYR A 179 -13.27 11.20 13.67
CA TYR A 179 -13.92 11.50 14.96
C TYR A 179 -13.22 12.61 15.76
N PHE A 180 -11.90 12.78 15.55
CA PHE A 180 -11.09 13.78 16.28
C PHE A 180 -10.54 14.89 15.39
N GLY A 181 -10.65 14.74 14.06
CA GLY A 181 -10.13 15.71 13.09
C GLY A 181 -8.72 15.34 12.61
N PHE A 182 -8.22 16.15 11.69
CA PHE A 182 -6.83 16.10 11.23
C PHE A 182 -5.94 16.77 12.26
N ASP A 183 -4.72 16.24 12.44
CA ASP A 183 -3.71 16.90 13.25
C ASP A 183 -3.08 18.10 12.51
N ASP A 184 -2.30 18.92 13.23
CA ASP A 184 -1.73 20.15 12.68
C ASP A 184 -0.81 19.90 11.49
N ILE A 185 -0.06 18.79 11.52
CA ILE A 185 0.85 18.40 10.42
C ILE A 185 0.05 18.00 9.18
N GLU A 186 -1.02 17.23 9.38
CA GLU A 186 -1.93 16.83 8.29
C GLU A 186 -2.66 18.05 7.71
N MET A 187 -3.11 18.95 8.55
CA MET A 187 -3.80 20.17 8.12
C MET A 187 -2.87 21.11 7.35
N ASN A 188 -1.65 21.33 7.85
CA ASN A 188 -0.65 22.15 7.15
C ASN A 188 -0.31 21.54 5.79
N MET A 189 -0.10 20.21 5.71
CA MET A 189 0.11 19.52 4.44
C MET A 189 -1.06 19.75 3.47
N LEU A 190 -2.31 19.65 3.92
CA LEU A 190 -3.49 19.86 3.06
C LEU A 190 -3.55 21.29 2.53
N ILE A 191 -3.14 22.27 3.33
CA ILE A 191 -3.13 23.69 2.95
C ILE A 191 -1.98 23.97 1.97
N GLU A 192 -0.76 23.55 2.29
CA GLU A 192 0.44 23.79 1.47
C GLU A 192 0.36 23.14 0.08
N THR A 193 -0.25 21.96 0.00
CA THR A 193 -0.44 21.23 -1.26
C THR A 193 -1.75 21.58 -1.97
N GLU A 194 -2.54 22.50 -1.44
CA GLU A 194 -3.90 22.84 -1.91
C GLU A 194 -4.88 21.65 -1.95
N MET A 195 -4.52 20.54 -1.32
CA MET A 195 -5.37 19.33 -1.30
C MET A 195 -6.64 19.52 -0.46
N TYR A 196 -6.71 20.58 0.38
CA TYR A 196 -7.94 20.90 1.10
C TYR A 196 -9.13 21.08 0.15
N LYS A 197 -8.92 21.61 -1.07
CA LYS A 197 -9.97 21.77 -2.10
C LYS A 197 -10.64 20.46 -2.51
N THR A 198 -9.91 19.35 -2.42
CA THR A 198 -10.40 18.01 -2.81
C THR A 198 -10.79 17.15 -1.63
N HIS A 199 -10.36 17.49 -0.41
CA HIS A 199 -10.65 16.73 0.81
C HIS A 199 -11.83 17.31 1.59
N PHE A 200 -12.01 18.63 1.56
CA PHE A 200 -13.16 19.30 2.16
C PHE A 200 -14.13 19.73 1.05
N LEU A 201 -15.04 18.84 0.70
CA LEU A 201 -16.09 19.12 -0.28
C LEU A 201 -17.39 19.55 0.43
N PRO A 202 -18.31 20.26 -0.26
CA PRO A 202 -19.58 20.65 0.35
C PRO A 202 -20.32 19.47 0.99
N GLY A 203 -20.40 19.49 2.32
CA GLY A 203 -21.09 18.47 3.11
C GLY A 203 -20.37 17.12 3.27
N ILE A 204 -19.11 17.00 2.85
CA ILE A 204 -18.34 15.75 3.04
C ILE A 204 -16.86 16.02 3.23
N THR A 205 -16.27 15.37 4.24
CA THR A 205 -14.82 15.30 4.43
C THR A 205 -14.31 13.93 3.97
N ARG A 206 -13.23 13.93 3.21
CA ARG A 206 -12.58 12.73 2.68
C ARG A 206 -11.34 12.42 3.48
N TYR A 207 -11.33 11.26 4.13
CA TYR A 207 -10.23 10.83 5.00
C TYR A 207 -9.21 10.01 4.22
N PHE A 208 -7.93 10.20 4.52
CA PHE A 208 -6.81 9.58 3.80
C PHE A 208 -5.87 8.76 4.68
N SER A 209 -6.16 8.69 6.01
CA SER A 209 -5.28 8.00 6.95
C SER A 209 -3.84 8.54 6.87
N PHE A 210 -2.86 7.67 6.68
CA PHE A 210 -1.47 8.05 6.43
C PHE A 210 -1.05 7.86 4.96
N PHE A 211 -1.98 7.71 4.03
CA PHE A 211 -1.69 7.67 2.59
C PHE A 211 -1.51 9.08 2.02
N THR A 212 -1.08 9.15 0.76
CA THR A 212 -0.88 10.43 0.06
C THR A 212 -2.17 11.24 -0.04
N ASP A 213 -3.28 10.56 -0.37
CA ASP A 213 -4.59 11.17 -0.59
C ASP A 213 -5.72 10.15 -0.33
N ALA A 214 -6.96 10.64 -0.31
CA ALA A 214 -8.15 9.82 -0.08
C ALA A 214 -8.41 8.80 -1.20
N GLY A 215 -7.95 9.05 -2.44
CA GLY A 215 -8.09 8.13 -3.56
C GLY A 215 -7.19 6.92 -3.39
N ASN A 216 -5.93 7.15 -3.06
CA ASN A 216 -4.97 6.11 -2.77
C ASN A 216 -5.38 5.27 -1.55
N PHE A 217 -5.80 5.93 -0.46
CA PHE A 217 -6.34 5.23 0.71
C PHE A 217 -7.54 4.36 0.36
N GLY A 218 -8.55 4.92 -0.32
CA GLY A 218 -9.76 4.19 -0.72
C GLY A 218 -9.45 2.97 -1.60
N SER A 219 -8.54 3.12 -2.57
CA SER A 219 -8.11 2.03 -3.46
C SER A 219 -7.41 0.91 -2.71
N ASN A 220 -6.52 1.25 -1.76
CA ASN A 220 -5.88 0.27 -0.89
C ASN A 220 -6.87 -0.46 0.01
N MET A 221 -7.86 0.24 0.55
CA MET A 221 -8.92 -0.38 1.36
C MET A 221 -9.84 -1.26 0.51
N GLY A 222 -10.14 -0.87 -0.73
CA GLY A 222 -10.86 -1.71 -1.69
C GLY A 222 -10.10 -3.00 -2.01
N PHE A 223 -8.79 -2.91 -2.24
CA PHE A 223 -7.92 -4.07 -2.43
C PHE A 223 -7.88 -4.97 -1.17
N ALA A 224 -7.73 -4.38 0.02
CA ALA A 224 -7.72 -5.11 1.28
C ALA A 224 -9.05 -5.85 1.51
N ALA A 225 -10.19 -5.24 1.20
CA ALA A 225 -11.50 -5.87 1.32
C ALA A 225 -11.60 -7.16 0.48
N ILE A 226 -11.10 -7.13 -0.76
CA ILE A 226 -11.08 -8.32 -1.63
C ILE A 226 -10.06 -9.34 -1.13
N LEU A 227 -8.84 -8.91 -0.81
CA LEU A 227 -7.77 -9.80 -0.36
C LEU A 227 -8.22 -10.62 0.86
N PHE A 228 -8.76 -9.95 1.88
CA PHE A 228 -9.18 -10.62 3.12
C PHE A 228 -10.51 -11.34 2.98
N GLY A 229 -11.43 -10.83 2.16
CA GLY A 229 -12.69 -11.52 1.83
C GLY A 229 -12.42 -12.86 1.15
N ILE A 230 -11.59 -12.90 0.13
CA ILE A 230 -11.18 -14.13 -0.54
C ILE A 230 -10.40 -15.03 0.43
N SER A 231 -9.45 -14.46 1.18
CA SER A 231 -8.68 -15.23 2.16
C SER A 231 -9.58 -15.92 3.19
N ALA A 232 -10.63 -15.25 3.67
CA ALA A 232 -11.59 -15.82 4.61
C ALA A 232 -12.31 -17.06 4.05
N ILE A 233 -12.59 -17.09 2.74
CA ILE A 233 -13.25 -18.24 2.09
C ILE A 233 -12.36 -19.49 2.20
N PHE A 234 -11.04 -19.33 2.01
CA PHE A 234 -10.08 -20.44 1.98
C PHE A 234 -9.56 -20.85 3.36
N MET A 235 -9.84 -20.08 4.43
CA MET A 235 -9.39 -20.43 5.78
C MET A 235 -10.22 -21.55 6.38
N LYS A 236 -9.56 -22.66 6.75
CA LYS A 236 -10.19 -23.82 7.41
C LYS A 236 -10.53 -23.53 8.89
N LYS A 237 -9.65 -22.82 9.62
CA LYS A 237 -9.83 -22.52 11.03
C LYS A 237 -10.85 -21.40 11.21
N ARG A 238 -11.97 -21.68 11.92
CA ARG A 238 -13.09 -20.75 12.11
C ARG A 238 -12.66 -19.39 12.71
N SER A 239 -11.76 -19.40 13.69
CA SER A 239 -11.27 -18.15 14.31
C SER A 239 -10.53 -17.26 13.32
N ILE A 240 -9.68 -17.82 12.44
CA ILE A 240 -8.94 -17.07 11.40
C ILE A 240 -9.92 -16.56 10.34
N LYS A 241 -10.91 -17.38 9.98
CA LYS A 241 -11.97 -16.98 9.04
C LYS A 241 -12.75 -15.76 9.56
N ILE A 242 -13.21 -15.81 10.83
CA ILE A 242 -13.92 -14.69 11.45
C ILE A 242 -13.03 -13.45 11.52
N TYR A 243 -11.75 -13.59 11.87
CA TYR A 243 -10.80 -12.50 11.90
C TYR A 243 -10.69 -11.81 10.52
N PHE A 244 -10.49 -12.55 9.43
CA PHE A 244 -10.39 -11.96 8.10
C PHE A 244 -11.73 -11.36 7.61
N ILE A 245 -12.86 -11.91 7.99
CA ILE A 245 -14.16 -11.28 7.74
C ILE A 245 -14.24 -9.93 8.45
N ALA A 246 -13.83 -9.85 9.72
CA ALA A 246 -13.80 -8.59 10.46
C ALA A 246 -12.89 -7.54 9.80
N VAL A 247 -11.67 -7.95 9.36
CA VAL A 247 -10.76 -7.07 8.59
C VAL A 247 -11.41 -6.60 7.30
N THR A 248 -12.12 -7.47 6.58
CA THR A 248 -12.86 -7.11 5.36
C THR A 248 -13.91 -6.04 5.63
N VAL A 249 -14.71 -6.20 6.69
CA VAL A 249 -15.74 -5.22 7.08
C VAL A 249 -15.10 -3.88 7.45
N CYS A 250 -14.01 -3.89 8.21
CA CYS A 250 -13.26 -2.68 8.54
C CYS A 250 -12.69 -1.99 7.28
N ALA A 251 -12.16 -2.76 6.32
CA ALA A 251 -11.65 -2.22 5.07
C ALA A 251 -12.76 -1.60 4.20
N ILE A 252 -13.94 -2.24 4.13
CA ILE A 252 -15.12 -1.69 3.45
C ILE A 252 -15.56 -0.38 4.12
N TYR A 253 -15.63 -0.33 5.44
CA TYR A 253 -15.93 0.89 6.17
C TYR A 253 -14.94 2.02 5.81
N ALA A 254 -13.65 1.71 5.81
CA ALA A 254 -12.60 2.67 5.47
C ALA A 254 -12.65 3.14 4.01
N LEU A 255 -12.99 2.24 3.08
CA LEU A 255 -13.27 2.60 1.69
C LEU A 255 -14.37 3.66 1.59
N PHE A 256 -15.49 3.49 2.34
CA PHE A 256 -16.59 4.44 2.32
C PHE A 256 -16.18 5.81 2.89
N ILE A 257 -15.45 5.84 4.00
CA ILE A 257 -15.05 7.13 4.61
C ILE A 257 -13.96 7.86 3.79
N SER A 258 -13.27 7.18 2.88
CA SER A 258 -12.37 7.84 1.92
C SER A 258 -13.13 8.77 0.97
N GLY A 259 -14.44 8.57 0.79
CA GLY A 259 -15.27 9.35 -0.11
C GLY A 259 -14.83 9.29 -1.58
N THR A 260 -14.06 8.28 -1.99
CA THR A 260 -13.49 8.17 -3.34
C THR A 260 -14.32 7.22 -4.20
N ARG A 261 -15.09 7.79 -5.13
CA ARG A 261 -15.97 7.03 -6.05
C ARG A 261 -15.22 5.98 -6.87
N GLY A 262 -14.08 6.37 -7.45
CA GLY A 262 -13.26 5.47 -8.26
C GLY A 262 -12.72 4.26 -7.50
N ALA A 263 -12.54 4.37 -6.20
CA ALA A 263 -12.06 3.27 -5.37
C ALA A 263 -13.06 2.10 -5.26
N LEU A 264 -14.35 2.33 -5.51
CA LEU A 264 -15.37 1.26 -5.56
C LEU A 264 -15.11 0.25 -6.70
N PHE A 265 -14.47 0.69 -7.79
CA PHE A 265 -14.18 -0.21 -8.90
C PHE A 265 -13.10 -1.24 -8.57
N VAL A 266 -12.26 -1.00 -7.55
CA VAL A 266 -11.24 -1.95 -7.10
C VAL A 266 -11.87 -3.24 -6.55
N PRO A 267 -12.77 -3.21 -5.55
CA PRO A 267 -13.42 -4.44 -5.09
C PRO A 267 -14.35 -5.05 -6.14
N ILE A 268 -15.01 -4.26 -6.97
CA ILE A 268 -15.87 -4.78 -8.05
C ILE A 268 -15.01 -5.57 -9.05
N GLY A 269 -13.94 -4.97 -9.56
CA GLY A 269 -13.01 -5.63 -10.47
C GLY A 269 -12.35 -6.86 -9.87
N GLY A 270 -11.99 -6.80 -8.58
CA GLY A 270 -11.42 -7.93 -7.85
C GLY A 270 -12.38 -9.11 -7.72
N ILE A 271 -13.67 -8.86 -7.43
CA ILE A 271 -14.70 -9.91 -7.37
C ILE A 271 -14.92 -10.52 -8.76
N ILE A 272 -15.02 -9.70 -9.80
CA ILE A 272 -15.20 -10.17 -11.18
C ILE A 272 -14.02 -11.08 -11.58
N LEU A 273 -12.80 -10.61 -11.35
CA LEU A 273 -11.58 -11.38 -11.66
C LEU A 273 -11.52 -12.70 -10.90
N PHE A 274 -11.79 -12.67 -9.59
CA PHE A 274 -11.83 -13.89 -8.75
C PHE A 274 -12.86 -14.89 -9.28
N THR A 275 -14.04 -14.41 -9.61
CA THR A 275 -15.14 -15.22 -10.13
C THR A 275 -14.78 -15.87 -11.46
N PHE A 276 -14.18 -15.09 -12.36
CA PHE A 276 -13.74 -15.58 -13.66
C PHE A 276 -12.64 -16.67 -13.52
N LEU A 277 -11.65 -16.40 -12.67
CA LEU A 277 -10.55 -17.35 -12.42
C LEU A 277 -11.00 -18.62 -11.70
N SER A 278 -12.07 -18.56 -10.90
CA SER A 278 -12.60 -19.73 -10.18
C SER A 278 -13.23 -20.78 -11.08
N LYS A 279 -13.61 -20.40 -12.31
CA LYS A 279 -14.32 -21.26 -13.30
C LYS A 279 -15.57 -21.95 -12.73
N ASN A 280 -16.19 -21.34 -11.73
CA ASN A 280 -17.36 -21.90 -11.03
C ASN A 280 -18.63 -21.16 -11.47
N ALA A 281 -19.48 -21.81 -12.24
CA ALA A 281 -20.72 -21.22 -12.79
C ALA A 281 -21.69 -20.74 -11.68
N LYS A 282 -21.77 -21.43 -10.54
CA LYS A 282 -22.62 -21.02 -9.41
C LYS A 282 -22.08 -19.72 -8.78
N LEU A 283 -20.76 -19.61 -8.64
CA LEU A 283 -20.12 -18.39 -8.14
C LEU A 283 -20.29 -17.24 -9.14
N MET A 284 -20.21 -17.52 -10.42
CA MET A 284 -20.45 -16.51 -11.48
C MET A 284 -21.88 -15.97 -11.40
N GLY A 285 -22.88 -16.83 -11.27
CA GLY A 285 -24.27 -16.41 -11.09
C GLY A 285 -24.48 -15.59 -9.81
N ALA A 286 -23.95 -16.06 -8.69
CA ALA A 286 -24.03 -15.33 -7.41
C ALA A 286 -23.37 -13.95 -7.48
N THR A 287 -22.21 -13.83 -8.12
CA THR A 287 -21.51 -12.55 -8.31
C THR A 287 -22.29 -11.60 -9.22
N ALA A 288 -22.88 -12.12 -10.29
CA ALA A 288 -23.70 -11.32 -11.19
C ALA A 288 -24.93 -10.75 -10.46
N ILE A 289 -25.63 -11.59 -9.67
CA ILE A 289 -26.77 -11.15 -8.85
C ILE A 289 -26.31 -10.10 -7.83
N PHE A 290 -25.23 -10.36 -7.11
CA PHE A 290 -24.68 -9.39 -6.14
C PHE A 290 -24.33 -8.06 -6.81
N GLY A 291 -23.63 -8.09 -7.96
CA GLY A 291 -23.30 -6.90 -8.73
C GLY A 291 -24.52 -6.12 -9.20
N LEU A 292 -25.56 -6.84 -9.65
CA LEU A 292 -26.84 -6.23 -9.99
C LEU A 292 -27.52 -5.58 -8.77
N CYS A 293 -27.52 -6.25 -7.61
CA CYS A 293 -28.06 -5.68 -6.38
C CYS A 293 -27.29 -4.40 -5.96
N VAL A 294 -25.95 -4.41 -6.04
CA VAL A 294 -25.12 -3.23 -5.75
C VAL A 294 -25.43 -2.11 -6.74
N TYR A 295 -25.52 -2.41 -8.02
CA TYR A 295 -25.89 -1.43 -9.06
C TYR A 295 -27.28 -0.83 -8.76
N LEU A 296 -28.30 -1.67 -8.56
CA LEU A 296 -29.67 -1.22 -8.25
C LEU A 296 -29.73 -0.37 -6.99
N PHE A 297 -28.97 -0.76 -5.94
CA PHE A 297 -28.89 0.02 -4.70
C PHE A 297 -28.34 1.41 -4.95
N PHE A 298 -27.23 1.56 -5.67
CA PHE A 298 -26.63 2.87 -5.91
C PHE A 298 -27.32 3.66 -7.03
N ALA A 299 -27.80 2.99 -8.09
CA ALA A 299 -28.40 3.65 -9.23
C ALA A 299 -29.89 4.00 -9.06
N HIS A 300 -30.67 3.18 -8.32
CA HIS A 300 -32.11 3.29 -8.33
C HIS A 300 -32.77 3.48 -6.95
N THR A 301 -32.03 3.33 -5.84
CA THR A 301 -32.62 3.55 -4.51
C THR A 301 -32.15 4.89 -3.90
N TYR A 302 -32.88 5.38 -2.91
CA TYR A 302 -32.52 6.57 -2.09
C TYR A 302 -32.17 6.19 -0.66
N ILE A 303 -31.99 4.90 -0.38
CA ILE A 303 -31.69 4.38 0.97
C ILE A 303 -30.32 4.93 1.42
N GLY A 304 -30.28 5.59 2.57
CA GLY A 304 -29.05 6.17 3.13
C GLY A 304 -28.65 7.53 2.52
N GLU A 305 -29.55 8.24 1.84
CA GLU A 305 -29.27 9.56 1.22
C GLU A 305 -28.86 10.62 2.25
N GLY A 306 -29.33 10.50 3.50
CA GLY A 306 -28.89 11.35 4.62
C GLY A 306 -27.43 11.16 5.02
N ASN A 307 -26.76 10.09 4.54
CA ASN A 307 -25.33 9.86 4.77
C ASN A 307 -24.52 10.45 3.63
N PRO A 308 -23.68 11.49 3.87
CA PRO A 308 -22.92 12.15 2.82
C PRO A 308 -21.99 11.21 2.03
N GLN A 309 -21.41 10.20 2.70
CA GLN A 309 -20.52 9.22 2.07
C GLN A 309 -21.28 8.33 1.09
N ILE A 310 -22.48 7.83 1.48
CA ILE A 310 -23.32 7.02 0.60
C ILE A 310 -23.79 7.84 -0.59
N ARG A 311 -24.25 9.06 -0.36
CA ARG A 311 -24.67 10.00 -1.41
C ARG A 311 -23.55 10.23 -2.42
N ARG A 312 -22.30 10.45 -1.96
CA ARG A 312 -21.16 10.62 -2.85
C ARG A 312 -20.81 9.35 -3.63
N MET A 313 -20.86 8.16 -3.01
CA MET A 313 -20.63 6.91 -3.75
C MET A 313 -21.68 6.68 -4.83
N ARG A 314 -22.90 7.17 -4.60
CA ARG A 314 -24.00 7.08 -5.55
C ARG A 314 -23.75 7.86 -6.83
N THR A 315 -23.05 9.00 -6.76
CA THR A 315 -22.70 9.79 -7.96
C THR A 315 -21.73 9.06 -8.91
N ALA A 316 -21.09 7.95 -8.51
CA ALA A 316 -20.38 7.08 -9.43
C ALA A 316 -21.32 6.36 -10.42
N PHE A 317 -22.58 6.16 -10.03
CA PHE A 317 -23.62 5.47 -10.80
C PHE A 317 -24.67 6.44 -11.37
N ARG A 318 -24.71 7.67 -10.83
CA ARG A 318 -25.57 8.78 -11.26
C ARG A 318 -24.73 10.06 -11.40
N PRO A 319 -24.00 10.25 -12.52
CA PRO A 319 -23.12 11.41 -12.68
C PRO A 319 -23.87 12.75 -12.64
N THR A 320 -25.12 12.76 -13.07
CA THR A 320 -25.99 13.97 -13.09
C THR A 320 -26.33 14.50 -11.68
N ASP A 321 -26.21 13.66 -10.64
CA ASP A 321 -26.49 14.06 -9.26
C ASP A 321 -25.24 14.66 -8.57
N ASP A 322 -24.13 14.81 -9.28
CA ASP A 322 -22.90 15.39 -8.75
C ASP A 322 -22.93 16.92 -8.87
N PRO A 323 -22.89 17.68 -7.78
CA PRO A 323 -22.88 19.15 -7.84
C PRO A 323 -21.60 19.74 -8.46
N SER A 324 -20.62 18.92 -8.81
CA SER A 324 -19.40 19.35 -9.51
C SER A 324 -19.47 19.19 -11.04
N TYR A 325 -20.62 18.79 -11.56
CA TYR A 325 -20.91 18.73 -13.02
C TYR A 325 -21.65 19.94 -13.48
#